data_12ac02f3726a6d1025d66cd34685bb1b
#
_entry.id   12ac02f3726a6d1025d66cd34685bb1b
#
_cell.length_a   1.000
_cell.length_b   1.000
_cell.length_c   1.000
_cell.angle_alpha   90.00
_cell.angle_beta   90.00
_cell.angle_gamma   90.00
#
_symmetry.space_group_name_H-M   'P 1'
#
loop_
_entity.id
_entity.type
_entity.pdbx_description
1 polymer ?
#
loop_
_entity_poly.entity_id
_entity_poly.type
_entity_poly.pdbx_seq_one_letter_code
_entity_poly.pdbx_strand_id
1 'polypeptide(L)'
;MNTTLKNAGWVKKFPQPSPQAELRLFCLPYAGGSSQVYRSWMNHLSRKIELCPIKLPGRGSRLGEAPITDFSTLVQEIALGIHRHLDRPFAFFGHSMGALLSFELTRLLRQQGYPSPAHLFVSGYRAPHLKSNSTPIHNLPEPEFIEEVRQIGGTPEAVLANAE
;
A
#
# COMPACT_ATOMS: atom_id res chain seq x y z
N MET A 1 13.58 -18.38 9.73
CA MET A 1 13.03 -16.99 9.76
C MET A 1 13.97 -16.10 8.98
N ASN A 2 13.49 -15.60 7.84
CA ASN A 2 14.35 -14.97 6.84
C ASN A 2 14.77 -13.56 7.29
N THR A 3 16.01 -13.39 7.70
CA THR A 3 16.60 -12.13 8.22
C THR A 3 16.66 -11.01 7.17
N THR A 4 16.46 -11.34 5.90
CA THR A 4 16.58 -10.42 4.76
C THR A 4 15.44 -9.39 4.69
N LEU A 5 14.25 -9.71 5.19
CA LEU A 5 13.11 -8.79 5.18
C LEU A 5 13.22 -7.65 6.21
N LYS A 6 14.00 -7.83 7.28
CA LYS A 6 14.14 -6.84 8.36
C LYS A 6 14.87 -5.55 7.97
N ASN A 7 15.64 -5.56 6.88
CA ASN A 7 16.43 -4.39 6.43
C ASN A 7 15.90 -3.72 5.17
N ALA A 8 14.88 -4.26 4.52
CA ALA A 8 14.26 -3.62 3.37
C ALA A 8 13.44 -2.42 3.85
N GLY A 9 13.87 -1.21 3.46
CA GLY A 9 13.14 0.01 3.83
C GLY A 9 11.71 -0.01 3.29
N TRP A 10 10.73 -0.18 4.16
CA TRP A 10 9.30 -0.22 3.81
C TRP A 10 8.74 1.13 3.36
N VAL A 11 9.34 2.21 3.84
CA VAL A 11 8.91 3.56 3.52
C VAL A 11 9.83 4.14 2.45
N LYS A 12 9.25 4.69 1.37
CA LYS A 12 10.00 5.47 0.40
C LYS A 12 10.27 6.85 0.97
N LYS A 13 11.55 7.16 1.16
CA LYS A 13 11.96 8.54 1.44
C LYS A 13 12.14 9.27 0.10
N PHE A 14 11.46 10.41 -0.04
CA PHE A 14 11.77 11.34 -1.11
C PHE A 14 12.91 12.26 -0.70
N PRO A 15 13.63 12.90 -1.64
CA PRO A 15 14.88 13.62 -1.37
C PRO A 15 14.80 14.77 -0.37
N GLN A 16 13.60 15.18 0.04
CA GLN A 16 13.41 16.24 1.03
C GLN A 16 12.32 15.82 2.04
N PRO A 17 12.68 15.10 3.13
CA PRO A 17 11.84 15.15 4.31
C PRO A 17 11.76 16.60 4.74
N SER A 18 10.56 17.18 4.75
CA SER A 18 10.37 18.55 5.22
C SER A 18 10.70 18.61 6.71
N PRO A 19 11.68 19.39 7.17
CA PRO A 19 11.91 19.62 8.59
C PRO A 19 10.67 20.20 9.30
N GLN A 20 9.76 20.79 8.52
CA GLN A 20 8.52 21.42 8.97
C GLN A 20 7.32 20.45 8.97
N ALA A 21 7.54 19.19 8.63
CA ALA A 21 6.44 18.23 8.58
C ALA A 21 5.88 17.95 9.98
N GLU A 22 4.60 18.24 10.15
CA GLU A 22 3.82 18.02 11.35
C GLU A 22 3.07 16.68 11.31
N LEU A 23 2.82 16.15 10.10
CA LEU A 23 2.08 14.93 9.83
C LEU A 23 2.83 14.06 8.83
N ARG A 24 2.82 12.73 9.04
CA ARG A 24 3.20 11.74 8.02
C ARG A 24 1.98 11.18 7.32
N LEU A 25 2.01 11.16 5.99
CA LEU A 25 1.00 10.51 5.17
C LEU A 25 1.56 9.23 4.57
N PHE A 26 1.24 8.09 5.19
CA PHE A 26 1.57 6.78 4.62
C PHE A 26 0.60 6.45 3.49
N CYS A 27 1.13 6.21 2.30
CA CYS A 27 0.34 5.90 1.12
C CYS A 27 0.53 4.44 0.69
N LEU A 28 -0.56 3.67 0.69
CA LEU A 28 -0.58 2.26 0.35
C LEU A 28 -1.12 2.08 -1.08
N PRO A 29 -0.33 1.47 -1.98
CA PRO A 29 -0.71 1.33 -3.37
C PRO A 29 -1.81 0.27 -3.59
N TYR A 30 -2.48 0.38 -4.72
CA TYR A 30 -3.38 -0.64 -5.24
C TYR A 30 -2.62 -1.89 -5.71
N ALA A 31 -3.31 -2.99 -5.97
CA ALA A 31 -2.73 -4.22 -6.50
C ALA A 31 -2.01 -3.94 -7.83
N GLY A 32 -0.77 -4.44 -7.97
CA GLY A 32 0.08 -4.13 -9.12
C GLY A 32 0.80 -2.79 -9.04
N GLY A 33 0.32 -1.83 -8.24
CA GLY A 33 0.95 -0.53 -8.06
C GLY A 33 2.23 -0.57 -7.22
N SER A 34 3.03 0.49 -7.32
CA SER A 34 4.23 0.68 -6.51
C SER A 34 4.19 2.03 -5.80
N SER A 35 5.16 2.27 -4.90
CA SER A 35 5.32 3.57 -4.23
C SER A 35 5.48 4.76 -5.20
N GLN A 36 5.79 4.51 -6.47
CA GLN A 36 6.00 5.54 -7.49
C GLN A 36 4.70 6.25 -7.91
N VAL A 37 3.54 5.59 -7.76
CA VAL A 37 2.24 6.17 -8.13
C VAL A 37 1.94 7.46 -7.37
N TYR A 38 2.57 7.65 -6.21
CA TYR A 38 2.39 8.84 -5.36
C TYR A 38 3.45 9.93 -5.60
N ARG A 39 4.37 9.74 -6.57
CA ARG A 39 5.49 10.67 -6.77
C ARG A 39 5.03 12.10 -7.08
N SER A 40 4.00 12.25 -7.90
CA SER A 40 3.46 13.56 -8.27
C SER A 40 2.82 14.31 -7.11
N TRP A 41 2.38 13.61 -6.07
CA TRP A 41 1.73 14.21 -4.90
C TRP A 41 2.64 15.16 -4.13
N MET A 42 3.96 14.97 -4.20
CA MET A 42 4.93 15.87 -3.58
C MET A 42 4.78 17.33 -4.01
N ASN A 43 4.32 17.54 -5.25
CA ASN A 43 4.17 18.87 -5.82
C ASN A 43 2.86 19.56 -5.40
N HIS A 44 1.94 18.81 -4.79
CA HIS A 44 0.59 19.28 -4.46
C HIS A 44 0.30 19.26 -2.95
N LEU A 45 1.12 18.58 -2.16
CA LEU A 45 0.94 18.54 -0.71
C LEU A 45 1.65 19.71 -0.02
N SER A 46 1.07 20.16 1.08
CA SER A 46 1.72 21.15 1.95
C SER A 46 3.05 20.60 2.48
N ARG A 47 4.03 21.49 2.68
CA ARG A 47 5.31 21.14 3.32
C ARG A 47 5.17 20.64 4.76
N LYS A 48 3.99 20.85 5.38
CA LYS A 48 3.64 20.30 6.69
C LYS A 48 3.34 18.80 6.65
N ILE A 49 3.22 18.19 5.46
CA ILE A 49 2.93 16.78 5.28
C ILE A 49 4.15 16.08 4.68
N GLU A 50 4.70 15.13 5.44
CA GLU A 50 5.73 14.22 4.94
C GLU A 50 5.06 13.04 4.21
N LEU A 51 5.26 12.97 2.90
CA LEU A 51 4.73 11.88 2.08
C LEU A 51 5.59 10.62 2.26
N CYS A 52 4.96 9.54 2.70
CA CYS A 52 5.59 8.27 3.06
C CYS A 52 4.98 7.08 2.30
N PRO A 53 5.20 6.94 0.98
CA PRO A 53 4.66 5.79 0.24
C PRO A 53 5.28 4.48 0.69
N ILE A 54 4.43 3.46 0.83
CA ILE A 54 4.84 2.12 1.22
C ILE A 54 5.38 1.37 0.01
N LYS A 55 6.54 0.70 0.20
CA LYS A 55 7.19 -0.15 -0.80
C LYS A 55 6.86 -1.60 -0.52
N LEU A 56 6.00 -2.18 -1.33
CA LEU A 56 5.66 -3.60 -1.23
C LEU A 56 6.74 -4.48 -1.87
N PRO A 57 7.05 -5.66 -1.30
CA PRO A 57 7.89 -6.66 -1.94
C PRO A 57 7.31 -7.09 -3.31
N GLY A 58 8.17 -7.42 -4.25
CA GLY A 58 7.78 -7.77 -5.62
C GLY A 58 7.31 -6.59 -6.47
N ARG A 59 7.51 -5.32 -6.02
CA ARG A 59 7.06 -4.13 -6.76
C ARG A 59 8.08 -3.00 -6.72
N GLY A 60 8.18 -2.26 -7.84
CA GLY A 60 9.01 -1.08 -7.98
C GLY A 60 10.47 -1.32 -7.59
N SER A 61 11.00 -0.59 -6.60
CA SER A 61 12.39 -0.76 -6.13
C SER A 61 12.64 -2.07 -5.37
N ARG A 62 11.61 -2.86 -5.10
CA ARG A 62 11.69 -4.18 -4.44
C ARG A 62 11.24 -5.31 -5.38
N LEU A 63 11.31 -5.11 -6.70
CA LEU A 63 10.86 -6.06 -7.71
C LEU A 63 11.58 -7.42 -7.60
N GLY A 64 12.86 -7.43 -7.23
CA GLY A 64 13.64 -8.67 -7.05
C GLY A 64 13.31 -9.46 -5.77
N GLU A 65 12.41 -8.98 -4.93
CA GLU A 65 11.97 -9.68 -3.73
C GLU A 65 10.70 -10.50 -4.02
N ALA A 66 10.56 -11.67 -3.40
CA ALA A 66 9.33 -12.44 -3.50
C ALA A 66 8.14 -11.65 -2.94
N PRO A 67 7.01 -11.58 -3.66
CA PRO A 67 5.81 -10.94 -3.14
C PRO A 67 5.27 -11.71 -1.94
N ILE A 68 4.68 -10.99 -0.98
CA ILE A 68 3.94 -11.61 0.12
C ILE A 68 2.51 -11.83 -0.35
N THR A 69 2.11 -13.08 -0.46
CA THR A 69 0.80 -13.49 -0.99
C THR A 69 -0.27 -13.64 0.10
N ASP A 70 0.15 -13.88 1.36
CA ASP A 70 -0.77 -13.91 2.49
C ASP A 70 -1.04 -12.49 3.02
N PHE A 71 -2.31 -12.12 3.03
CA PHE A 71 -2.73 -10.76 3.38
C PHE A 71 -2.42 -10.39 4.84
N SER A 72 -2.63 -11.33 5.77
CA SER A 72 -2.35 -11.10 7.19
C SER A 72 -0.86 -10.88 7.43
N THR A 73 -0.03 -11.69 6.81
CA THR A 73 1.43 -11.56 6.84
C THR A 73 1.86 -10.21 6.27
N LEU A 74 1.28 -9.79 5.14
CA LEU A 74 1.59 -8.50 4.54
C LEU A 74 1.28 -7.34 5.49
N VAL A 75 0.12 -7.35 6.15
CA VAL A 75 -0.27 -6.33 7.13
C VAL A 75 0.71 -6.28 8.30
N GLN A 76 1.09 -7.44 8.84
CA GLN A 76 2.06 -7.54 9.94
C GLN A 76 3.44 -7.01 9.54
N GLU A 77 3.93 -7.37 8.38
CA GLU A 77 5.23 -6.93 7.88
C GLU A 77 5.26 -5.41 7.60
N ILE A 78 4.16 -4.84 7.07
CA ILE A 78 4.06 -3.39 6.92
C ILE A 78 4.06 -2.72 8.30
N ALA A 79 3.29 -3.21 9.27
CA ALA A 79 3.25 -2.65 10.63
C ALA A 79 4.65 -2.64 11.27
N LEU A 80 5.39 -3.75 11.17
CA LEU A 80 6.78 -3.84 11.61
C LEU A 80 7.71 -2.88 10.86
N GLY A 81 7.47 -2.70 9.57
CA GLY A 81 8.26 -1.82 8.72
C GLY A 81 8.07 -0.33 8.99
N ILE A 82 6.87 0.07 9.46
CA ILE A 82 6.55 1.48 9.71
C ILE A 82 6.66 1.88 11.18
N HIS A 83 6.76 0.96 12.13
CA HIS A 83 6.67 1.25 13.58
C HIS A 83 7.62 2.35 14.04
N ARG A 84 8.85 2.40 13.48
CA ARG A 84 9.86 3.44 13.79
C ARG A 84 9.51 4.82 13.23
N HIS A 85 8.47 4.89 12.42
CA HIS A 85 7.97 6.12 11.80
C HIS A 85 6.67 6.61 12.42
N LEU A 86 6.22 6.00 13.53
CA LEU A 86 5.02 6.39 14.27
C LEU A 86 5.33 7.37 15.43
N ASP A 87 6.46 8.05 15.37
CA ASP A 87 6.99 8.98 16.37
C ASP A 87 6.35 10.38 16.32
N ARG A 88 5.44 10.62 15.38
CA ARG A 88 4.66 11.87 15.22
C ARG A 88 3.26 11.55 14.66
N PRO A 89 2.33 12.52 14.67
CA PRO A 89 1.01 12.35 14.06
C PRO A 89 1.11 11.81 12.64
N PHE A 90 0.28 10.86 12.29
CA PHE A 90 0.26 10.25 10.97
C PHE A 90 -1.15 9.97 10.48
N ALA A 91 -1.28 9.81 9.18
CA ALA A 91 -2.50 9.38 8.50
C ALA A 91 -2.18 8.27 7.50
N PHE A 92 -3.16 7.48 7.16
CA PHE A 92 -3.10 6.53 6.04
C PHE A 92 -3.91 7.04 4.86
N PHE A 93 -3.38 6.83 3.67
CA PHE A 93 -4.13 6.86 2.42
C PHE A 93 -3.97 5.51 1.72
N GLY A 94 -5.08 4.93 1.27
CA GLY A 94 -5.09 3.71 0.47
C GLY A 94 -6.11 3.75 -0.63
N HIS A 95 -5.74 3.22 -1.82
CA HIS A 95 -6.64 3.03 -2.93
C HIS A 95 -6.79 1.54 -3.24
N SER A 96 -8.00 1.07 -3.49
CA SER A 96 -8.32 -0.34 -3.79
C SER A 96 -7.74 -1.28 -2.72
N MET A 97 -6.86 -2.22 -3.06
CA MET A 97 -6.14 -3.08 -2.09
C MET A 97 -5.48 -2.24 -0.98
N GLY A 98 -4.91 -1.09 -1.31
CA GLY A 98 -4.31 -0.17 -0.33
C GLY A 98 -5.30 0.37 0.67
N ALA A 99 -6.59 0.54 0.31
CA ALA A 99 -7.63 0.95 1.24
C ALA A 99 -7.90 -0.14 2.29
N LEU A 100 -7.99 -1.40 1.86
CA LEU A 100 -8.14 -2.54 2.77
C LEU A 100 -6.92 -2.70 3.68
N LEU A 101 -5.70 -2.59 3.12
CA LEU A 101 -4.46 -2.62 3.90
C LEU A 101 -4.42 -1.52 4.95
N SER A 102 -4.82 -0.29 4.61
CA SER A 102 -4.85 0.85 5.54
C SER A 102 -5.80 0.60 6.70
N PHE A 103 -6.96 0.02 6.42
CA PHE A 103 -7.96 -0.32 7.42
C PHE A 103 -7.44 -1.41 8.38
N GLU A 104 -6.91 -2.51 7.85
CA GLU A 104 -6.39 -3.61 8.68
C GLU A 104 -5.13 -3.20 9.46
N LEU A 105 -4.26 -2.37 8.90
CA LEU A 105 -3.14 -1.77 9.64
C LEU A 105 -3.62 -0.93 10.82
N THR A 106 -4.66 -0.12 10.62
CA THR A 106 -5.23 0.68 11.73
C THR A 106 -5.75 -0.22 12.85
N ARG A 107 -6.43 -1.32 12.50
CA ARG A 107 -6.91 -2.30 13.48
C ARG A 107 -5.76 -2.98 14.21
N LEU A 108 -4.75 -3.44 13.47
CA LEU A 108 -3.58 -4.13 14.05
C LEU A 108 -2.79 -3.21 14.99
N LEU A 109 -2.49 -1.98 14.57
CA LEU A 109 -1.80 -1.01 15.40
C LEU A 109 -2.55 -0.74 16.70
N ARG A 110 -3.87 -0.55 16.61
CA ARG A 110 -4.72 -0.38 17.80
C ARG A 110 -4.67 -1.60 18.74
N GLN A 111 -4.76 -2.82 18.19
CA GLN A 111 -4.68 -4.06 18.99
C GLN A 111 -3.34 -4.23 19.69
N GLN A 112 -2.27 -3.75 19.07
CA GLN A 112 -0.91 -3.82 19.61
C GLN A 112 -0.53 -2.64 20.52
N GLY A 113 -1.46 -1.71 20.80
CA GLY A 113 -1.23 -0.56 21.65
C GLY A 113 -0.37 0.55 21.02
N TYR A 114 -0.18 0.53 19.70
CA TYR A 114 0.47 1.62 18.98
C TYR A 114 -0.46 2.83 18.81
N PRO A 115 0.10 4.02 18.54
CA PRO A 115 -0.72 5.20 18.21
C PRO A 115 -1.66 4.91 17.05
N SER A 116 -2.88 5.45 17.16
CA SER A 116 -3.84 5.39 16.06
C SER A 116 -3.55 6.50 15.03
N PRO A 117 -3.83 6.27 13.74
CA PRO A 117 -3.74 7.33 12.75
C PRO A 117 -4.73 8.45 13.07
N ALA A 118 -4.32 9.72 12.87
CA ALA A 118 -5.21 10.88 13.01
C ALA A 118 -6.34 10.86 11.96
N HIS A 119 -6.05 10.34 10.75
CA HIS A 119 -7.01 10.19 9.66
C HIS A 119 -6.76 8.92 8.87
N LEU A 120 -7.84 8.37 8.31
CA LEU A 120 -7.83 7.23 7.40
C LEU A 120 -8.56 7.63 6.11
N PHE A 121 -7.81 7.84 5.04
CA PHE A 121 -8.34 8.13 3.70
C PHE A 121 -8.40 6.84 2.89
N VAL A 122 -9.61 6.45 2.49
CA VAL A 122 -9.87 5.23 1.73
C VAL A 122 -10.56 5.56 0.42
N SER A 123 -10.15 4.91 -0.64
CA SER A 123 -10.65 5.16 -2.00
C SER A 123 -10.77 3.84 -2.77
N GLY A 124 -11.83 3.70 -3.57
CA GLY A 124 -11.98 2.61 -4.52
C GLY A 124 -12.08 1.22 -3.90
N TYR A 125 -12.63 1.10 -2.70
CA TYR A 125 -12.90 -0.19 -2.05
C TYR A 125 -14.23 -0.15 -1.29
N ARG A 126 -14.93 -1.29 -1.25
CA ARG A 126 -16.15 -1.42 -0.48
C ARG A 126 -15.88 -1.33 1.03
N ALA A 127 -16.89 -0.99 1.80
CA ALA A 127 -16.77 -1.00 3.25
C ALA A 127 -16.42 -2.43 3.75
N PRO A 128 -15.47 -2.58 4.69
CA PRO A 128 -14.92 -3.89 5.07
C PRO A 128 -15.94 -4.88 5.63
N HIS A 129 -17.06 -4.39 6.20
CA HIS A 129 -18.14 -5.25 6.72
C HIS A 129 -19.10 -5.77 5.64
N LEU A 130 -19.00 -5.26 4.41
CA LEU A 130 -19.82 -5.74 3.30
C LEU A 130 -19.18 -6.97 2.66
N LYS A 131 -19.98 -8.01 2.48
CA LYS A 131 -19.54 -9.22 1.75
C LYS A 131 -19.22 -8.87 0.30
N SER A 132 -18.22 -9.53 -0.25
CA SER A 132 -17.97 -9.49 -1.69
C SER A 132 -19.00 -10.32 -2.41
N ASN A 133 -19.70 -9.73 -3.36
CA ASN A 133 -20.58 -10.46 -4.30
C ASN A 133 -19.81 -10.84 -5.59
N SER A 134 -18.54 -10.42 -5.74
CA SER A 134 -17.71 -10.76 -6.89
C SER A 134 -16.96 -12.07 -6.64
N THR A 135 -16.88 -12.90 -7.67
CA THR A 135 -16.02 -14.08 -7.69
C THR A 135 -14.54 -13.66 -7.54
N PRO A 136 -13.75 -14.35 -6.70
CA PRO A 136 -12.33 -14.09 -6.62
C PRO A 136 -11.66 -14.36 -7.97
N ILE A 137 -11.01 -13.36 -8.53
CA ILE A 137 -10.35 -13.48 -9.86
C ILE A 137 -8.94 -14.03 -9.80
N HIS A 138 -8.31 -14.05 -8.63
CA HIS A 138 -6.89 -14.43 -8.46
C HIS A 138 -6.59 -15.92 -8.72
N ASN A 139 -7.63 -16.77 -8.80
CA ASN A 139 -7.53 -18.19 -9.11
C ASN A 139 -8.00 -18.52 -10.55
N LEU A 140 -8.35 -17.50 -11.33
CA LEU A 140 -8.76 -17.72 -12.72
C LEU A 140 -7.54 -18.11 -13.58
N PRO A 141 -7.75 -18.91 -14.64
CA PRO A 141 -6.75 -19.08 -15.70
C PRO A 141 -6.33 -17.71 -16.26
N GLU A 142 -5.09 -17.60 -16.71
CA GLU A 142 -4.51 -16.33 -17.12
C GLU A 142 -5.34 -15.54 -18.15
N PRO A 143 -5.89 -16.15 -19.23
CA PRO A 143 -6.72 -15.40 -20.18
C PRO A 143 -7.98 -14.78 -19.55
N GLU A 144 -8.63 -15.55 -18.67
CA GLU A 144 -9.85 -15.10 -17.96
C GLU A 144 -9.50 -14.02 -16.93
N PHE A 145 -8.36 -14.18 -16.23
CA PHE A 145 -7.84 -13.18 -15.31
C PHE A 145 -7.56 -11.84 -16.03
N ILE A 146 -6.91 -11.87 -17.19
CA ILE A 146 -6.61 -10.68 -18.00
C ILE A 146 -7.89 -9.98 -18.41
N GLU A 147 -8.91 -10.73 -18.84
CA GLU A 147 -10.20 -10.17 -19.24
C GLU A 147 -10.92 -9.49 -18.08
N GLU A 148 -10.94 -10.13 -16.91
CA GLU A 148 -11.52 -9.53 -15.69
C GLU A 148 -10.76 -8.26 -15.27
N VAL A 149 -9.42 -8.25 -15.34
CA VAL A 149 -8.61 -7.07 -15.05
C VAL A 149 -8.91 -5.95 -16.06
N ARG A 150 -9.13 -6.28 -17.34
CA ARG A 150 -9.54 -5.33 -18.38
C ARG A 150 -10.89 -4.71 -18.06
N GLN A 151 -11.88 -5.51 -17.64
CA GLN A 151 -13.22 -5.04 -17.27
C GLN A 151 -13.20 -4.16 -16.00
N ILE A 152 -12.36 -4.46 -15.02
CA ILE A 152 -12.17 -3.62 -13.83
C ILE A 152 -11.62 -2.24 -14.24
N GLY A 153 -10.84 -2.18 -15.30
CA GLY A 153 -10.22 -0.95 -15.80
C GLY A 153 -9.00 -0.51 -14.98
N GLY A 154 -8.35 0.55 -15.45
CA GLY A 154 -7.18 1.15 -14.78
C GLY A 154 -5.83 0.52 -15.11
N THR A 155 -5.79 -0.64 -15.76
CA THR A 155 -4.56 -1.24 -16.28
C THR A 155 -4.42 -0.90 -17.77
N PRO A 156 -3.33 -0.24 -18.20
CA PRO A 156 -3.13 0.06 -19.62
C PRO A 156 -3.08 -1.21 -20.47
N GLU A 157 -3.70 -1.17 -21.65
CA GLU A 157 -3.73 -2.31 -22.58
C GLU A 157 -2.34 -2.82 -22.96
N ALA A 158 -1.36 -1.92 -23.08
CA ALA A 158 0.04 -2.30 -23.32
C ALA A 158 0.64 -3.20 -22.20
N VAL A 159 0.12 -3.10 -20.98
CA VAL A 159 0.53 -3.99 -19.86
C VAL A 159 -0.19 -5.31 -19.95
N LEU A 160 -1.48 -5.31 -20.30
CA LEU A 160 -2.28 -6.54 -20.43
C LEU A 160 -1.83 -7.40 -21.62
N ALA A 161 -1.37 -6.76 -22.69
CA ALA A 161 -0.86 -7.43 -23.89
C ALA A 161 0.54 -8.06 -23.72
N ASN A 162 1.29 -7.69 -22.65
CA ASN A 162 2.64 -8.20 -22.35
C ASN A 162 2.65 -9.04 -21.05
N ALA A 163 1.51 -9.59 -20.68
CA ALA A 163 1.46 -10.56 -19.60
C ALA A 163 2.01 -11.90 -20.15
N GLU A 164 3.32 -12.10 -20.03
CA GLU A 164 4.04 -13.38 -20.15
C GLU A 164 4.62 -13.78 -18.79
#